data_dba3e50d08b1da0662ac0d7706aae228
#
_entry.id   dba3e50d08b1da0662ac0d7706aae228
#
_cell.length_a   1.000
_cell.length_b   1.000
_cell.length_c   1.000
_cell.angle_alpha   90.00
_cell.angle_beta   90.00
_cell.angle_gamma   90.00
#
_symmetry.space_group_name_H-M   'P 1'
#
loop_
_entity.id
_entity.type
_entity.pdbx_description
1 polymer ?
#
loop_
_entity_poly.entity_id
_entity_poly.type
_entity_poly.pdbx_seq_one_letter_code
_entity_poly.pdbx_strand_id
1 'polypeptide(L)'
;MAGFYCDQRESREAVRNLSRGKNVLDMFCYSGGFALNAAAGGATRVVGVDSSQPAVEAARKNAARNNLKNLTEFVKNDALNFMKEAKENEDKYDLVILDPPKLAPNKKALARATSRYRRLNQAALELIAPGGLLVTFTCSAAMTQSGNFVGVVQSAAAAAGRIVTLLKTVGPAADHVAN
;
A
#
# COMPACT_ATOMS: atom_id res chain seq x y z
N MET A 1 -14.09 16.14 1.85
CA MET A 1 -12.96 15.28 2.24
C MET A 1 -13.51 13.89 2.52
N ALA A 2 -12.96 12.84 1.90
CA ALA A 2 -13.31 11.48 2.29
C ALA A 2 -12.88 11.25 3.75
N GLY A 3 -13.74 10.56 4.52
CA GLY A 3 -13.45 10.24 5.93
C GLY A 3 -12.40 9.14 6.09
N PHE A 4 -12.23 8.66 7.30
CA PHE A 4 -11.37 7.51 7.60
C PHE A 4 -12.04 6.22 7.11
N TYR A 5 -11.32 5.41 6.32
CA TYR A 5 -11.85 4.18 5.73
C TYR A 5 -11.91 3.05 6.76
N CYS A 6 -13.09 2.83 7.35
CA CYS A 6 -13.29 1.84 8.43
C CYS A 6 -13.21 0.39 7.93
N ASP A 7 -13.57 0.13 6.67
CA ASP A 7 -13.48 -1.16 6.00
C ASP A 7 -12.07 -1.78 5.97
N GLN A 8 -11.03 -0.96 6.14
CA GLN A 8 -9.62 -1.38 6.21
C GLN A 8 -9.13 -1.64 7.65
N ARG A 9 -10.01 -1.69 8.65
CA ARG A 9 -9.60 -1.87 10.06
C ARG A 9 -8.78 -3.16 10.27
N GLU A 10 -9.29 -4.28 9.79
CA GLU A 10 -8.64 -5.58 9.94
C GLU A 10 -7.33 -5.65 9.14
N SER A 11 -7.29 -5.04 7.96
CA SER A 11 -6.07 -4.94 7.16
C SER A 11 -4.99 -4.11 7.85
N ARG A 12 -5.36 -3.01 8.53
CA ARG A 12 -4.42 -2.21 9.32
C ARG A 12 -3.88 -2.99 10.52
N GLU A 13 -4.72 -3.77 11.19
CA GLU A 13 -4.29 -4.65 12.27
C GLU A 13 -3.34 -5.75 11.78
N ALA A 14 -3.63 -6.36 10.64
CA ALA A 14 -2.73 -7.33 10.03
C ALA A 14 -1.36 -6.70 9.70
N VAL A 15 -1.34 -5.50 9.11
CA VAL A 15 -0.10 -4.74 8.86
C VAL A 15 0.64 -4.47 10.17
N ARG A 16 -0.04 -4.05 11.24
CA ARG A 16 0.55 -3.84 12.55
C ARG A 16 1.30 -5.09 13.05
N ASN A 17 0.66 -6.25 12.93
CA ASN A 17 1.23 -7.52 13.38
C ASN A 17 2.42 -8.00 12.52
N LEU A 18 2.46 -7.61 11.24
CA LEU A 18 3.54 -7.95 10.31
C LEU A 18 4.77 -7.01 10.39
N SER A 19 4.67 -5.89 11.10
CA SER A 19 5.63 -4.78 10.98
C SER A 19 6.81 -4.82 11.95
N ARG A 20 6.80 -5.69 12.97
CA ARG A 20 7.84 -5.72 14.00
C ARG A 20 9.25 -5.90 13.39
N GLY A 21 10.14 -4.96 13.70
CA GLY A 21 11.53 -4.97 13.26
C GLY A 21 11.74 -4.64 11.78
N LYS A 22 10.70 -4.19 11.06
CA LYS A 22 10.73 -3.99 9.61
C LYS A 22 10.91 -2.53 9.22
N ASN A 23 11.59 -2.31 8.07
CA ASN A 23 11.54 -1.08 7.30
C ASN A 23 10.32 -1.12 6.37
N VAL A 24 9.38 -0.19 6.54
CA VAL A 24 8.05 -0.24 5.90
C VAL A 24 7.86 0.94 4.96
N LEU A 25 7.28 0.67 3.78
CA LEU A 25 6.83 1.67 2.82
C LEU A 25 5.31 1.60 2.67
N ASP A 26 4.61 2.71 2.91
CA ASP A 26 3.17 2.86 2.75
C ASP A 26 2.87 3.81 1.59
N MET A 27 2.49 3.25 0.44
CA MET A 27 2.16 4.00 -0.77
C MET A 27 0.68 4.33 -0.81
N PHE A 28 0.36 5.58 -1.17
CA PHE A 28 -0.99 6.17 -1.04
C PHE A 28 -1.44 6.27 0.41
N CYS A 29 -0.53 6.71 1.28
CA CYS A 29 -0.70 6.63 2.74
C CYS A 29 -1.85 7.49 3.28
N TYR A 30 -2.40 8.43 2.50
CA TYR A 30 -3.46 9.36 2.90
C TYR A 30 -3.15 10.02 4.26
N SER A 31 -4.01 9.83 5.27
CA SER A 31 -3.80 10.37 6.63
C SER A 31 -2.89 9.48 7.53
N GLY A 32 -2.19 8.51 6.95
CA GLY A 32 -1.23 7.64 7.62
C GLY A 32 -1.83 6.40 8.28
N GLY A 33 -3.00 5.95 7.85
CA GLY A 33 -3.70 4.84 8.50
C GLY A 33 -2.89 3.56 8.60
N PHE A 34 -2.26 3.10 7.53
CA PHE A 34 -1.39 1.93 7.53
C PHE A 34 -0.03 2.24 8.15
N ALA A 35 0.60 3.36 7.76
CA ALA A 35 1.91 3.77 8.27
C ALA A 35 1.96 3.84 9.80
N LEU A 36 0.95 4.44 10.42
CA LEU A 36 0.88 4.58 11.88
C LEU A 36 0.63 3.24 12.59
N ASN A 37 -0.16 2.34 11.97
CA ASN A 37 -0.33 0.99 12.50
C ASN A 37 0.97 0.17 12.36
N ALA A 38 1.71 0.32 11.28
CA ALA A 38 3.02 -0.31 11.12
C ALA A 38 4.01 0.19 12.19
N ALA A 39 4.10 1.50 12.41
CA ALA A 39 4.96 2.08 13.44
C ALA A 39 4.55 1.61 14.85
N ALA A 40 3.25 1.61 15.17
CA ALA A 40 2.74 1.10 16.44
C ALA A 40 2.94 -0.43 16.62
N GLY A 41 3.10 -1.17 15.52
CA GLY A 41 3.44 -2.59 15.48
C GLY A 41 4.92 -2.90 15.69
N GLY A 42 5.76 -1.88 15.89
CA GLY A 42 7.19 -2.03 16.14
C GLY A 42 8.05 -2.03 14.88
N ALA A 43 7.59 -1.39 13.80
CA ALA A 43 8.45 -1.09 12.66
C ALA A 43 9.67 -0.26 13.10
N THR A 44 10.82 -0.49 12.51
CA THR A 44 12.05 0.28 12.78
C THR A 44 12.04 1.63 12.07
N ARG A 45 11.45 1.70 10.90
CA ARG A 45 11.23 2.91 10.10
C ARG A 45 9.99 2.72 9.23
N VAL A 46 9.23 3.79 9.06
CA VAL A 46 8.08 3.81 8.15
C VAL A 46 8.14 5.05 7.27
N VAL A 47 8.10 4.86 5.97
CA VAL A 47 7.94 5.93 4.97
C VAL A 47 6.53 5.87 4.41
N GLY A 48 5.76 6.94 4.56
CA GLY A 48 4.44 7.11 3.97
C GLY A 48 4.48 8.10 2.81
N VAL A 49 3.94 7.73 1.65
CA VAL A 49 3.96 8.56 0.44
C VAL A 49 2.54 8.82 -0.05
N ASP A 50 2.23 10.07 -0.33
CA ASP A 50 0.96 10.48 -0.96
C ASP A 50 1.17 11.70 -1.85
N SER A 51 0.40 11.83 -2.90
CA SER A 51 0.46 12.98 -3.81
C SER A 51 -0.25 14.22 -3.26
N SER A 52 -1.12 14.05 -2.26
CA SER A 52 -1.92 15.09 -1.63
C SER A 52 -1.18 15.74 -0.47
N GLN A 53 -0.79 17.01 -0.61
CA GLN A 53 -0.17 17.78 0.49
C GLN A 53 -1.03 17.79 1.77
N PRO A 54 -2.38 18.04 1.71
CA PRO A 54 -3.21 17.97 2.91
C PRO A 54 -3.23 16.60 3.58
N ALA A 55 -3.13 15.50 2.81
CA ALA A 55 -3.06 14.14 3.34
C ALA A 55 -1.75 13.92 4.11
N VAL A 56 -0.62 14.29 3.52
CA VAL A 56 0.70 14.21 4.15
C VAL A 56 0.76 15.02 5.45
N GLU A 57 0.21 16.24 5.46
CA GLU A 57 0.14 17.07 6.67
C GLU A 57 -0.74 16.44 7.76
N ALA A 58 -1.88 15.83 7.37
CA ALA A 58 -2.73 15.11 8.29
C ALA A 58 -2.00 13.89 8.88
N ALA A 59 -1.27 13.13 8.05
CA ALA A 59 -0.46 12.00 8.50
C ALA A 59 0.62 12.42 9.52
N ARG A 60 1.32 13.51 9.26
CA ARG A 60 2.32 14.08 10.20
C ARG A 60 1.69 14.50 11.54
N LYS A 61 0.53 15.18 11.50
CA LYS A 61 -0.22 15.54 12.71
C LYS A 61 -0.67 14.30 13.50
N ASN A 62 -1.14 13.28 12.81
CA ASN A 62 -1.56 12.02 13.43
C ASN A 62 -0.35 11.27 14.04
N ALA A 63 0.80 11.25 13.38
CA ALA A 63 2.02 10.69 13.92
C ALA A 63 2.46 11.39 15.23
N ALA A 64 2.42 12.72 15.24
CA ALA A 64 2.74 13.49 16.44
C ALA A 64 1.77 13.19 17.60
N ARG A 65 0.46 13.12 17.34
CA ARG A 65 -0.57 12.79 18.35
C ARG A 65 -0.40 11.40 18.96
N ASN A 66 0.18 10.46 18.21
CA ASN A 66 0.40 9.09 18.65
C ASN A 66 1.84 8.82 19.13
N ASN A 67 2.68 9.86 19.28
CA ASN A 67 4.10 9.75 19.67
C ASN A 67 4.95 8.88 18.71
N LEU A 68 4.57 8.84 17.42
CA LEU A 68 5.23 8.02 16.38
C LEU A 68 6.08 8.85 15.40
N LYS A 69 6.24 10.16 15.65
CA LYS A 69 6.96 11.09 14.76
C LYS A 69 8.39 10.63 14.44
N ASN A 70 9.09 10.06 15.41
CA ASN A 70 10.48 9.64 15.24
C ASN A 70 10.65 8.34 14.43
N LEU A 71 9.57 7.58 14.25
CA LEU A 71 9.56 6.33 13.49
C LEU A 71 8.97 6.50 12.08
N THR A 72 8.35 7.66 11.79
CA THR A 72 7.59 7.87 10.57
C THR A 72 8.09 9.10 9.80
N GLU A 73 8.24 8.92 8.50
CA GLU A 73 8.51 9.97 7.54
C GLU A 73 7.36 10.04 6.55
N PHE A 74 6.83 11.24 6.25
CA PHE A 74 5.76 11.41 5.27
C PHE A 74 6.20 12.34 4.15
N VAL A 75 6.14 11.84 2.92
CA VAL A 75 6.64 12.48 1.70
C VAL A 75 5.50 12.78 0.75
N LYS A 76 5.46 14.01 0.23
CA LYS A 76 4.57 14.34 -0.90
C LYS A 76 5.28 13.99 -2.20
N ASN A 77 4.80 12.95 -2.89
CA ASN A 77 5.30 12.60 -4.23
C ASN A 77 4.23 11.81 -5.00
N ASP A 78 4.36 11.71 -6.32
CA ASP A 78 3.63 10.72 -7.12
C ASP A 78 4.18 9.32 -6.82
N ALA A 79 3.31 8.33 -6.76
CA ALA A 79 3.68 6.98 -6.35
C ALA A 79 4.74 6.34 -7.28
N LEU A 80 4.57 6.46 -8.60
CA LEU A 80 5.53 5.87 -9.54
C LEU A 80 6.85 6.64 -9.57
N ASN A 81 6.80 7.97 -9.42
CA ASN A 81 8.01 8.78 -9.36
C ASN A 81 8.82 8.44 -8.10
N PHE A 82 8.17 8.38 -6.92
CA PHE A 82 8.85 7.99 -5.69
C PHE A 82 9.48 6.60 -5.81
N MET A 83 8.71 5.60 -6.29
CA MET A 83 9.25 4.24 -6.41
C MET A 83 10.39 4.14 -7.42
N LYS A 84 10.40 4.97 -8.48
CA LYS A 84 11.51 5.07 -9.42
C LYS A 84 12.75 5.66 -8.75
N GLU A 85 12.62 6.79 -8.03
CA GLU A 85 13.70 7.43 -7.28
C GLU A 85 14.28 6.48 -6.22
N ALA A 86 13.42 5.81 -5.45
CA ALA A 86 13.83 4.82 -4.46
C ALA A 86 14.60 3.64 -5.07
N LYS A 87 14.20 3.18 -6.28
CA LYS A 87 14.92 2.15 -7.02
C LYS A 87 16.29 2.63 -7.48
N GLU A 88 16.40 3.86 -7.98
CA GLU A 88 17.67 4.48 -8.40
C GLU A 88 18.61 4.65 -7.20
N ASN A 89 18.09 4.90 -6.01
CA ASN A 89 18.83 4.97 -4.75
C ASN A 89 19.13 3.60 -4.11
N GLU A 90 18.71 2.50 -4.75
CA GLU A 90 18.84 1.14 -4.22
C GLU A 90 18.12 0.91 -2.87
N ASP A 91 17.13 1.74 -2.54
CA ASP A 91 16.33 1.60 -1.33
C ASP A 91 15.60 0.25 -1.30
N LYS A 92 15.58 -0.40 -0.13
CA LYS A 92 14.85 -1.66 0.09
C LYS A 92 13.99 -1.59 1.34
N TYR A 93 12.84 -2.26 1.24
CA TYR A 93 11.84 -2.32 2.30
C TYR A 93 11.47 -3.78 2.59
N ASP A 94 11.26 -4.09 3.87
CA ASP A 94 10.84 -5.43 4.30
C ASP A 94 9.33 -5.65 4.12
N LEU A 95 8.56 -4.57 4.13
CA LEU A 95 7.12 -4.55 3.92
C LEU A 95 6.73 -3.34 3.07
N VAL A 96 6.08 -3.58 1.95
CA VAL A 96 5.48 -2.53 1.12
C VAL A 96 3.96 -2.67 1.14
N ILE A 97 3.26 -1.58 1.45
CA ILE A 97 1.81 -1.46 1.42
C ILE A 97 1.44 -0.64 0.20
N LEU A 98 0.50 -1.14 -0.60
CA LEU A 98 0.07 -0.51 -1.85
C LEU A 98 -1.47 -0.45 -1.87
N ASP A 99 -2.03 0.68 -1.45
CA ASP A 99 -3.48 0.93 -1.40
C ASP A 99 -3.89 2.07 -2.34
N PRO A 100 -3.84 1.85 -3.66
CA PRO A 100 -4.13 2.89 -4.63
C PRO A 100 -5.62 3.25 -4.64
N PRO A 101 -5.96 4.49 -5.05
CA PRO A 101 -7.35 4.91 -5.22
C PRO A 101 -8.05 4.06 -6.27
N LYS A 102 -9.39 4.19 -6.36
CA LYS A 102 -10.23 3.49 -7.33
C LYS A 102 -9.78 3.78 -8.78
N LEU A 103 -9.10 2.80 -9.41
CA LEU A 103 -8.56 2.94 -10.76
C LEU A 103 -9.56 2.53 -11.85
N ALA A 104 -10.55 1.67 -11.56
CA ALA A 104 -11.62 1.28 -12.47
C ALA A 104 -12.99 1.70 -11.93
N PRO A 105 -13.49 2.89 -12.28
CA PRO A 105 -14.82 3.32 -11.87
C PRO A 105 -15.95 2.49 -12.52
N ASN A 106 -15.68 1.86 -13.66
CA ASN A 106 -16.62 1.01 -14.40
C ASN A 106 -15.86 -0.07 -15.22
N LYS A 107 -16.63 -0.99 -15.82
CA LYS A 107 -16.07 -2.09 -16.64
C LYS A 107 -15.26 -1.60 -17.85
N LYS A 108 -15.64 -0.48 -18.47
CA LYS A 108 -14.93 0.07 -19.65
C LYS A 108 -13.49 0.52 -19.28
N ALA A 109 -13.28 0.92 -18.04
CA ALA A 109 -11.95 1.34 -17.55
C ALA A 109 -11.07 0.16 -17.09
N LEU A 110 -11.58 -1.08 -17.08
CA LEU A 110 -10.92 -2.23 -16.48
C LEU A 110 -9.56 -2.54 -17.12
N ALA A 111 -9.45 -2.53 -18.44
CA ALA A 111 -8.20 -2.82 -19.14
C ALA A 111 -7.08 -1.82 -18.77
N ARG A 112 -7.43 -0.51 -18.76
CA ARG A 112 -6.49 0.56 -18.36
C ARG A 112 -6.11 0.44 -16.89
N ALA A 113 -7.07 0.14 -16.02
CA ALA A 113 -6.82 -0.05 -14.60
C ALA A 113 -5.92 -1.27 -14.35
N THR A 114 -6.16 -2.40 -15.03
CA THR A 114 -5.32 -3.60 -14.98
C THR A 114 -3.85 -3.27 -15.29
N SER A 115 -3.61 -2.53 -16.38
CA SER A 115 -2.27 -2.10 -16.75
C SER A 115 -1.64 -1.22 -15.65
N ARG A 116 -2.40 -0.29 -15.05
CA ARG A 116 -1.91 0.58 -13.99
C ARG A 116 -1.64 -0.19 -12.69
N TYR A 117 -2.52 -1.11 -12.28
CA TYR A 117 -2.27 -2.00 -11.14
C TYR A 117 -1.01 -2.84 -11.35
N ARG A 118 -0.82 -3.43 -12.55
CA ARG A 118 0.38 -4.19 -12.87
C ARG A 118 1.64 -3.35 -12.71
N ARG A 119 1.69 -2.14 -13.26
CA ARG A 119 2.84 -1.23 -13.14
C ARG A 119 3.15 -0.85 -11.69
N LEU A 120 2.12 -0.51 -10.90
CA LEU A 120 2.30 -0.16 -9.49
C LEU A 120 2.83 -1.34 -8.68
N ASN A 121 2.25 -2.53 -8.85
CA ASN A 121 2.70 -3.73 -8.15
C ASN A 121 4.12 -4.14 -8.59
N GLN A 122 4.47 -4.01 -9.87
CA GLN A 122 5.82 -4.25 -10.35
C GLN A 122 6.84 -3.32 -9.67
N ALA A 123 6.59 -2.02 -9.69
CA ALA A 123 7.47 -1.03 -9.06
C ALA A 123 7.63 -1.28 -7.55
N ALA A 124 6.53 -1.63 -6.85
CA ALA A 124 6.58 -2.00 -5.44
C ALA A 124 7.43 -3.26 -5.19
N LEU A 125 7.25 -4.31 -6.01
CA LEU A 125 8.01 -5.58 -5.90
C LEU A 125 9.51 -5.39 -6.15
N GLU A 126 9.90 -4.44 -6.98
CA GLU A 126 11.31 -4.10 -7.23
C GLU A 126 12.00 -3.48 -6.00
N LEU A 127 11.23 -2.86 -5.09
CA LEU A 127 11.72 -2.25 -3.84
C LEU A 127 11.74 -3.22 -2.65
N ILE A 128 11.08 -4.37 -2.75
CA ILE A 128 11.00 -5.34 -1.64
C ILE A 128 12.32 -6.10 -1.52
N ALA A 129 12.86 -6.15 -0.30
CA ALA A 129 14.00 -6.98 0.05
C ALA A 129 13.69 -8.48 -0.16
N PRO A 130 14.70 -9.34 -0.37
CA PRO A 130 14.49 -10.79 -0.38
C PRO A 130 13.78 -11.26 0.90
N GLY A 131 12.71 -12.06 0.77
CA GLY A 131 11.90 -12.52 1.90
C GLY A 131 10.92 -11.48 2.47
N GLY A 132 10.89 -10.27 1.90
CA GLY A 132 9.95 -9.22 2.30
C GLY A 132 8.52 -9.47 1.82
N LEU A 133 7.60 -8.60 2.24
CA LEU A 133 6.16 -8.75 2.05
C LEU A 133 5.57 -7.63 1.21
N LEU A 134 4.62 -7.98 0.34
CA LEU A 134 3.73 -7.03 -0.33
C LEU A 134 2.32 -7.18 0.23
N VAL A 135 1.74 -6.08 0.70
CA VAL A 135 0.31 -5.99 1.02
C VAL A 135 -0.32 -5.05 0.00
N THR A 136 -1.13 -5.57 -0.91
CA THR A 136 -1.68 -4.79 -2.01
C THR A 136 -3.20 -4.90 -2.08
N PHE A 137 -3.85 -3.79 -2.42
CA PHE A 137 -5.30 -3.66 -2.42
C PHE A 137 -5.86 -3.22 -3.77
N THR A 138 -7.14 -3.51 -3.98
CA THR A 138 -7.95 -2.90 -5.03
C THR A 138 -9.27 -2.42 -4.46
N CYS A 139 -9.56 -1.13 -4.61
CA CYS A 139 -10.85 -0.52 -4.27
C CYS A 139 -11.80 -0.49 -5.48
N SER A 140 -11.47 -1.20 -6.58
CA SER A 140 -12.26 -1.18 -7.81
C SER A 140 -13.19 -2.37 -7.88
N ALA A 141 -14.50 -2.17 -7.69
CA ALA A 141 -15.51 -3.22 -7.78
C ALA A 141 -15.39 -4.05 -9.08
N ALA A 142 -15.15 -3.39 -10.22
CA ALA A 142 -14.96 -4.09 -11.50
C ALA A 142 -13.72 -5.01 -11.48
N MET A 143 -12.64 -4.65 -10.78
CA MET A 143 -11.46 -5.50 -10.63
C MET A 143 -11.76 -6.67 -9.68
N THR A 144 -12.43 -6.42 -8.56
CA THR A 144 -12.83 -7.46 -7.61
C THR A 144 -13.77 -8.48 -8.27
N GLN A 145 -14.80 -8.01 -8.99
CA GLN A 145 -15.76 -8.87 -9.70
C GLN A 145 -15.11 -9.68 -10.83
N SER A 146 -14.03 -9.19 -11.44
CA SER A 146 -13.31 -9.94 -12.48
C SER A 146 -12.55 -11.16 -11.92
N GLY A 147 -12.30 -11.22 -10.62
CA GLY A 147 -11.48 -12.25 -9.97
C GLY A 147 -9.99 -12.23 -10.38
N ASN A 148 -9.56 -11.27 -11.21
CA ASN A 148 -8.24 -11.31 -11.86
C ASN A 148 -7.16 -10.54 -11.13
N PHE A 149 -7.41 -9.95 -9.95
CA PHE A 149 -6.41 -9.12 -9.27
C PHE A 149 -5.14 -9.91 -8.89
N VAL A 150 -5.30 -11.16 -8.44
CA VAL A 150 -4.14 -12.05 -8.15
C VAL A 150 -3.30 -12.28 -9.40
N GLY A 151 -3.93 -12.55 -10.56
CA GLY A 151 -3.24 -12.72 -11.84
C GLY A 151 -2.47 -11.44 -12.27
N VAL A 152 -3.02 -10.26 -11.97
CA VAL A 152 -2.34 -8.96 -12.21
C VAL A 152 -1.08 -8.84 -11.35
N VAL A 153 -1.14 -9.22 -10.07
CA VAL A 153 0.02 -9.20 -9.17
C VAL A 153 1.07 -10.24 -9.60
N GLN A 154 0.65 -11.44 -10.00
CA GLN A 154 1.57 -12.47 -10.54
C GLN A 154 2.28 -11.99 -11.81
N SER A 155 1.53 -11.36 -12.73
CA SER A 155 2.13 -10.76 -13.94
C SER A 155 3.11 -9.63 -13.61
N ALA A 156 2.83 -8.84 -12.58
CA ALA A 156 3.74 -7.80 -12.08
C ALA A 156 5.02 -8.43 -11.48
N ALA A 157 4.90 -9.53 -10.74
CA ALA A 157 6.03 -10.24 -10.16
C ALA A 157 6.95 -10.82 -11.25
N ALA A 158 6.39 -11.45 -12.28
CA ALA A 158 7.16 -11.94 -13.42
C ALA A 158 7.91 -10.80 -14.12
N ALA A 159 7.25 -9.64 -14.34
CA ALA A 159 7.87 -8.47 -14.93
C ALA A 159 8.98 -7.84 -14.05
N ALA A 160 8.89 -7.98 -12.73
CA ALA A 160 9.93 -7.56 -11.78
C ALA A 160 11.06 -8.59 -11.60
N GLY A 161 11.00 -9.76 -12.27
CA GLY A 161 11.95 -10.86 -12.09
C GLY A 161 11.87 -11.49 -10.69
N ARG A 162 10.68 -11.49 -10.06
CA ARG A 162 10.46 -11.95 -8.68
C ARG A 162 9.55 -13.19 -8.65
N ILE A 163 9.86 -14.11 -7.77
CA ILE A 163 8.97 -15.21 -7.40
C ILE A 163 8.22 -14.79 -6.15
N VAL A 164 6.89 -14.89 -6.16
CA VAL A 164 6.03 -14.52 -5.03
C VAL A 164 5.11 -15.68 -4.66
N THR A 165 4.83 -15.80 -3.36
CA THR A 165 3.85 -16.76 -2.83
C THR A 165 2.67 -15.97 -2.26
N LEU A 166 1.45 -16.31 -2.68
CA LEU A 166 0.23 -15.75 -2.10
C LEU A 166 0.03 -16.35 -0.70
N LEU A 167 0.11 -15.53 0.33
CA LEU A 167 -0.06 -15.96 1.71
C LEU A 167 -1.52 -15.89 2.16
N LYS A 168 -2.23 -14.82 1.78
CA LYS A 168 -3.61 -14.57 2.21
C LYS A 168 -4.34 -13.64 1.23
N THR A 169 -5.64 -13.88 1.05
CA THR A 169 -6.58 -12.93 0.44
C THR A 169 -7.61 -12.55 1.48
N VAL A 170 -7.93 -11.25 1.59
CA VAL A 170 -8.93 -10.72 2.52
C VAL A 170 -9.95 -9.86 1.77
N GLY A 171 -11.19 -9.86 2.26
CA GLY A 171 -12.24 -8.92 1.87
C GLY A 171 -12.25 -7.66 2.74
N PRO A 172 -13.29 -6.82 2.62
CA PRO A 172 -13.55 -5.73 3.55
C PRO A 172 -13.79 -6.28 4.96
N ALA A 173 -13.63 -5.44 5.99
CA ALA A 173 -13.89 -5.82 7.38
C ALA A 173 -15.34 -6.35 7.56
N ALA A 174 -15.52 -7.29 8.48
CA ALA A 174 -16.79 -8.02 8.67
C ALA A 174 -18.00 -7.13 9.02
N ASP A 175 -17.76 -5.94 9.58
CA ASP A 175 -18.77 -4.92 9.88
C ASP A 175 -19.04 -3.96 8.70
N HIS A 176 -18.41 -4.16 7.57
CA HIS A 176 -18.65 -3.39 6.34
C HIS A 176 -19.60 -4.17 5.43
N VAL A 177 -20.78 -3.61 5.19
CA VAL A 177 -21.76 -4.20 4.27
C VAL A 177 -21.21 -4.08 2.84
N ALA A 178 -20.87 -5.22 2.25
CA ALA A 178 -20.53 -5.29 0.83
C ALA A 178 -21.82 -5.11 0.01
N ASN A 179 -21.98 -3.97 -0.68
CA ASN A 179 -23.03 -3.71 -1.66
C ASN A 179 -22.66 -4.28 -3.02
#